data_cc92e0b560663e6ca287ed6354f2cac2
#
_entry.id   cc92e0b560663e6ca287ed6354f2cac2
#
_cell.length_a   1.000
_cell.length_b   1.000
_cell.length_c   1.000
_cell.angle_alpha   90.00
_cell.angle_beta   90.00
_cell.angle_gamma   90.00
#
_symmetry.space_group_name_H-M   'P 1'
#
loop_
_entity.id
_entity.type
_entity.pdbx_description
1 polymer ?
#
loop_
_entity_poly.entity_id
_entity_poly.type
_entity_poly.pdbx_seq_one_letter_code
_entity_poly.pdbx_strand_id
1 'polypeptide(L)'
;MSNRLVAFEWDSNELRVALARSKAKAAVIDEAFSIPFNEKGAAIVAEEIGSLLGKELQQRGIPKGEALVAVGRANLELRFLTAPPAPPEELPDLVRFQAMRQFTTLGDDWPLDFSPLGTTADGSTNVLATTISPEIVNQIRSVCTAAGLTPSHLVLRPFAAAALLRKHHQDERCRMTVELLGEDADLAVTIGPEVVYPRTVRLPGNEAPPEVRNRALIGEIKRTIVAAQNQLGGRRVETIILFGD
;
A
#
# COMPACT_ATOMS: atom_id res chain seq x y z
N MET A 1 25.67 9.53 11.99
CA MET A 1 25.38 9.40 10.53
C MET A 1 23.89 9.61 10.35
N SER A 2 23.47 10.54 9.48
CA SER A 2 22.05 10.75 9.16
C SER A 2 21.57 9.51 8.42
N ASN A 3 20.62 8.77 9.00
CA ASN A 3 20.04 7.59 8.36
C ASN A 3 19.09 8.08 7.25
N ARG A 4 19.61 8.21 6.03
CA ARG A 4 18.81 8.56 4.85
C ARG A 4 18.02 7.34 4.44
N LEU A 5 16.74 7.52 4.18
CA LEU A 5 15.82 6.52 3.69
C LEU A 5 15.37 6.91 2.29
N VAL A 6 15.43 5.97 1.38
CA VAL A 6 14.83 6.08 0.04
C VAL A 6 13.50 5.34 0.10
N ALA A 7 12.41 6.02 -0.18
CA ALA A 7 11.11 5.39 -0.39
C ALA A 7 10.71 5.57 -1.85
N PHE A 8 10.20 4.52 -2.49
CA PHE A 8 9.78 4.62 -3.88
C PHE A 8 8.64 3.65 -4.21
N GLU A 9 7.94 3.96 -5.28
CA GLU A 9 6.96 3.12 -5.95
C GLU A 9 7.00 3.38 -7.46
N TRP A 10 6.40 2.50 -8.23
CA TRP A 10 6.22 2.71 -9.67
C TRP A 10 4.88 2.13 -10.16
N ASP A 11 4.43 2.67 -11.28
CA ASP A 11 3.33 2.13 -12.06
C ASP A 11 3.74 1.98 -13.54
N SER A 12 2.80 1.91 -14.47
CA SER A 12 3.08 1.82 -15.90
C SER A 12 3.61 3.12 -16.52
N ASN A 13 3.54 4.26 -15.83
CA ASN A 13 3.81 5.57 -16.39
C ASN A 13 5.05 6.23 -15.79
N GLU A 14 5.30 6.02 -14.51
CA GLU A 14 6.36 6.72 -13.78
C GLU A 14 6.85 5.98 -12.54
N LEU A 15 8.04 6.32 -12.11
CA LEU A 15 8.63 5.98 -10.83
C LEU A 15 8.57 7.21 -9.93
N ARG A 16 7.98 7.09 -8.74
CA ARG A 16 7.88 8.13 -7.71
C ARG A 16 8.84 7.84 -6.59
N VAL A 17 9.57 8.84 -6.16
CA VAL A 17 10.62 8.70 -5.15
C VAL A 17 10.49 9.77 -4.09
N ALA A 18 10.66 9.38 -2.83
CA ALA A 18 10.80 10.28 -1.70
C ALA A 18 12.12 10.01 -0.96
N LEU A 19 12.90 11.04 -0.75
CA LEU A 19 14.12 11.02 0.04
C LEU A 19 13.81 11.60 1.42
N ALA A 20 14.12 10.86 2.46
CA ALA A 20 13.82 11.25 3.83
C ALA A 20 15.01 11.00 4.77
N ARG A 21 14.98 11.66 5.91
CA ARG A 21 15.89 11.41 7.04
C ARG A 21 15.09 11.08 8.28
N SER A 22 15.55 10.06 9.00
CA SER A 22 15.03 9.77 10.33
C SER A 22 15.54 10.82 11.33
N LYS A 23 14.61 11.47 12.05
CA LYS A 23 14.93 12.44 13.09
C LYS A 23 14.12 12.13 14.35
N ALA A 24 14.73 11.50 15.32
CA ALA A 24 14.09 11.07 16.56
C ALA A 24 12.82 10.22 16.30
N LYS A 25 11.63 10.76 16.53
CA LYS A 25 10.34 10.08 16.32
C LYS A 25 9.62 10.49 15.02
N ALA A 26 10.31 11.17 14.10
CA ALA A 26 9.71 11.67 12.87
C ALA A 26 10.61 11.42 11.67
N ALA A 27 10.02 11.24 10.50
CA ALA A 27 10.72 11.34 9.23
C ALA A 27 10.56 12.76 8.67
N VAL A 28 11.65 13.31 8.15
CA VAL A 28 11.66 14.58 7.43
C VAL A 28 11.92 14.27 5.98
N ILE A 29 10.96 14.61 5.12
CA ILE A 29 11.12 14.50 3.67
C ILE A 29 12.01 15.64 3.23
N ASP A 30 13.13 15.30 2.60
CA ASP A 30 14.07 16.27 2.05
C ASP A 30 13.70 16.64 0.61
N GLU A 31 13.28 15.65 -0.17
CA GLU A 31 12.94 15.80 -1.58
C GLU A 31 11.92 14.72 -1.99
N ALA A 32 11.02 15.07 -2.89
CA ALA A 32 10.16 14.13 -3.58
C ALA A 32 10.16 14.48 -5.07
N PHE A 33 10.23 13.45 -5.94
CA PHE A 33 10.26 13.63 -7.38
C PHE A 33 9.70 12.40 -8.09
N SER A 34 9.31 12.59 -9.36
CA SER A 34 8.95 11.49 -10.24
C SER A 34 9.85 11.41 -11.47
N ILE A 35 9.97 10.22 -12.00
CA ILE A 35 10.71 9.91 -13.23
C ILE A 35 9.72 9.29 -14.20
N PRO A 36 9.25 10.03 -15.21
CA PRO A 36 8.32 9.49 -16.19
C PRO A 36 9.02 8.46 -17.08
N PHE A 37 8.31 7.42 -17.46
CA PHE A 37 8.80 6.45 -18.43
C PHE A 37 8.56 6.95 -19.85
N ASN A 38 9.57 6.83 -20.71
CA ASN A 38 9.55 7.43 -22.06
C ASN A 38 8.64 6.68 -23.04
N GLU A 39 8.31 5.41 -22.78
CA GLU A 39 7.51 4.58 -23.68
C GLU A 39 6.14 4.30 -23.05
N LYS A 40 5.11 4.98 -23.54
CA LYS A 40 3.73 4.70 -23.16
C LYS A 40 3.33 3.30 -23.65
N GLY A 41 2.99 2.44 -22.70
CA GLY A 41 2.43 1.12 -23.00
C GLY A 41 3.44 -0.01 -23.22
N ALA A 42 4.74 0.25 -23.18
CA ALA A 42 5.74 -0.82 -23.11
C ALA A 42 5.92 -1.29 -21.66
N ALA A 43 5.95 -2.58 -21.45
CA ALA A 43 6.29 -3.14 -20.14
C ALA A 43 7.78 -2.89 -19.88
N ILE A 44 8.08 -1.88 -19.05
CA ILE A 44 9.45 -1.61 -18.62
C ILE A 44 9.92 -2.75 -17.74
N VAL A 45 11.10 -3.30 -18.04
CA VAL A 45 11.68 -4.36 -17.21
C VAL A 45 12.24 -3.81 -15.90
N ALA A 46 12.20 -4.63 -14.86
CA ALA A 46 12.61 -4.23 -13.51
C ALA A 46 14.02 -3.64 -13.44
N GLU A 47 14.96 -4.19 -14.20
CA GLU A 47 16.35 -3.72 -14.26
C GLU A 47 16.47 -2.31 -14.87
N GLU A 48 15.63 -1.96 -15.82
CA GLU A 48 15.61 -0.62 -16.42
C GLU A 48 15.08 0.41 -15.42
N ILE A 49 13.99 0.08 -14.71
CA ILE A 49 13.46 0.92 -13.61
C ILE A 49 14.55 1.16 -12.57
N GLY A 50 15.22 0.09 -12.14
CA GLY A 50 16.30 0.18 -11.16
C GLY A 50 17.48 1.00 -11.66
N SER A 51 17.84 0.88 -12.93
CA SER A 51 18.92 1.66 -13.55
C SER A 51 18.59 3.16 -13.64
N LEU A 52 17.33 3.50 -13.94
CA LEU A 52 16.85 4.89 -13.91
C LEU A 52 16.92 5.46 -12.50
N LEU A 53 16.39 4.72 -11.52
CA LEU A 53 16.45 5.11 -10.11
C LEU A 53 17.90 5.31 -9.64
N GLY A 54 18.80 4.36 -9.96
CA GLY A 54 20.21 4.44 -9.57
C GLY A 54 20.94 5.66 -10.14
N LYS A 55 20.68 6.02 -11.41
CA LYS A 55 21.22 7.24 -12.04
C LYS A 55 20.74 8.50 -11.31
N GLU A 56 19.46 8.60 -11.03
CA GLU A 56 18.87 9.74 -10.33
C GLU A 56 19.39 9.90 -8.90
N LEU A 57 19.53 8.79 -8.17
CA LEU A 57 20.10 8.80 -6.83
C LEU A 57 21.59 9.22 -6.87
N GLN A 58 22.34 8.73 -7.83
CA GLN A 58 23.76 9.12 -8.02
C GLN A 58 23.92 10.62 -8.31
N GLN A 59 23.09 11.18 -9.20
CA GLN A 59 23.11 12.62 -9.52
C GLN A 59 22.81 13.49 -8.31
N ARG A 60 21.98 13.00 -7.38
CA ARG A 60 21.64 13.69 -6.11
C ARG A 60 22.62 13.38 -4.97
N GLY A 61 23.67 12.62 -5.23
CA GLY A 61 24.65 12.24 -4.21
C GLY A 61 24.07 11.37 -3.10
N ILE A 62 23.03 10.58 -3.40
CA ILE A 62 22.42 9.63 -2.47
C ILE A 62 23.23 8.33 -2.50
N PRO A 63 23.81 7.91 -1.36
CA PRO A 63 24.60 6.68 -1.31
C PRO A 63 23.71 5.44 -1.41
N LYS A 64 24.36 4.32 -1.71
CA LYS A 64 23.73 2.99 -1.54
C LYS A 64 23.22 2.81 -0.12
N GLY A 65 22.07 2.13 0.03
CA GLY A 65 21.46 1.97 1.32
C GLY A 65 20.16 1.19 1.28
N GLU A 66 19.39 1.34 2.35
CA GLU A 66 18.08 0.69 2.48
C GLU A 66 16.99 1.47 1.74
N ALA A 67 16.02 0.72 1.22
CA ALA A 67 14.86 1.27 0.57
C ALA A 67 13.56 0.72 1.17
N LEU A 68 12.57 1.59 1.28
CA LEU A 68 11.18 1.26 1.52
C LEU A 68 10.47 1.27 0.17
N VAL A 69 9.79 0.18 -0.17
CA VAL A 69 9.08 0.07 -1.44
C VAL A 69 7.58 0.04 -1.17
N ALA A 70 6.86 1.02 -1.71
CA ALA A 70 5.41 1.01 -1.63
C ALA A 70 4.83 0.14 -2.74
N VAL A 71 3.86 -0.70 -2.39
CA VAL A 71 3.24 -1.66 -3.30
C VAL A 71 1.76 -1.36 -3.38
N GLY A 72 1.25 -1.22 -4.61
CA GLY A 72 -0.16 -1.03 -4.86
C GLY A 72 -0.98 -2.27 -4.53
N ARG A 73 -2.23 -2.05 -4.11
CA ARG A 73 -3.17 -3.11 -3.72
C ARG A 73 -3.43 -4.14 -4.84
N ALA A 74 -3.31 -3.73 -6.11
CA ALA A 74 -3.51 -4.62 -7.26
C ALA A 74 -2.50 -5.78 -7.32
N ASN A 75 -1.33 -5.62 -6.71
CA ASN A 75 -0.25 -6.61 -6.68
C ASN A 75 -0.32 -7.56 -5.48
N LEU A 76 -1.38 -7.49 -4.70
CA LEU A 76 -1.51 -8.19 -3.42
C LEU A 76 -2.87 -8.88 -3.33
N GLU A 77 -2.92 -10.01 -2.67
CA GLU A 77 -4.18 -10.56 -2.19
C GLU A 77 -4.38 -10.19 -0.72
N LEU A 78 -5.53 -9.60 -0.41
CA LEU A 78 -5.93 -9.19 0.95
C LEU A 78 -7.22 -9.92 1.33
N ARG A 79 -7.27 -10.47 2.56
CA ARG A 79 -8.44 -11.14 3.12
C ARG A 79 -8.65 -10.75 4.57
N PHE A 80 -9.91 -10.60 4.94
CA PHE A 80 -10.31 -10.58 6.33
C PHE A 80 -10.44 -12.03 6.79
N LEU A 81 -9.71 -12.38 7.84
CA LEU A 81 -9.71 -13.71 8.41
C LEU A 81 -10.11 -13.63 9.89
N THR A 82 -10.65 -14.71 10.41
CA THR A 82 -10.91 -14.87 11.84
C THR A 82 -10.10 -16.08 12.32
N ALA A 83 -9.15 -15.83 13.20
CA ALA A 83 -8.40 -16.87 13.90
C ALA A 83 -9.12 -17.26 15.18
N PRO A 84 -9.20 -18.56 15.53
CA PRO A 84 -9.80 -19.00 16.78
C PRO A 84 -9.01 -18.44 17.99
N PRO A 85 -9.62 -18.48 19.19
CA PRO A 85 -8.94 -18.07 20.41
C PRO A 85 -7.66 -18.86 20.61
N ALA A 86 -6.56 -18.16 20.81
CA ALA A 86 -5.25 -18.78 21.03
C ALA A 86 -4.29 -17.79 21.72
N PRO A 87 -3.18 -18.27 22.31
CA PRO A 87 -2.09 -17.44 22.77
C PRO A 87 -1.52 -16.59 21.63
N PRO A 88 -1.03 -15.36 21.90
CA PRO A 88 -0.49 -14.46 20.88
C PRO A 88 0.63 -15.08 20.03
N GLU A 89 1.45 -15.96 20.61
CA GLU A 89 2.54 -16.67 19.95
C GLU A 89 2.07 -17.68 18.89
N GLU A 90 0.86 -18.21 19.00
CA GLU A 90 0.27 -19.15 18.05
C GLU A 90 -0.51 -18.45 16.93
N LEU A 91 -0.81 -17.16 17.10
CA LEU A 91 -1.64 -16.41 16.16
C LEU A 91 -1.05 -16.41 14.73
N PRO A 92 0.27 -16.25 14.49
CA PRO A 92 0.82 -16.30 13.13
C PRO A 92 0.55 -17.60 12.40
N ASP A 93 0.70 -18.74 13.07
CA ASP A 93 0.48 -20.06 12.49
C ASP A 93 -1.00 -20.29 12.19
N LEU A 94 -1.89 -19.87 13.09
CA LEU A 94 -3.33 -19.94 12.88
C LEU A 94 -3.79 -19.06 11.72
N VAL A 95 -3.26 -17.84 11.61
CA VAL A 95 -3.54 -16.95 10.49
C VAL A 95 -3.07 -17.58 9.17
N ARG A 96 -1.85 -18.17 9.16
CA ARG A 96 -1.35 -18.87 7.96
C ARG A 96 -2.25 -20.05 7.58
N PHE A 97 -2.67 -20.85 8.53
CA PHE A 97 -3.59 -21.97 8.29
C PHE A 97 -4.93 -21.51 7.72
N GLN A 98 -5.53 -20.43 8.27
CA GLN A 98 -6.74 -19.84 7.73
C GLN A 98 -6.52 -19.24 6.35
N ALA A 99 -5.39 -18.58 6.14
CA ALA A 99 -5.03 -17.99 4.86
C ALA A 99 -4.93 -19.06 3.75
N MET A 100 -4.28 -20.18 3.98
CA MET A 100 -4.17 -21.30 3.02
C MET A 100 -5.54 -21.83 2.57
N ARG A 101 -6.58 -21.65 3.37
CA ARG A 101 -7.96 -22.09 3.04
C ARG A 101 -8.77 -21.03 2.30
N GLN A 102 -8.43 -19.75 2.46
CA GLN A 102 -9.27 -18.64 2.00
C GLN A 102 -8.62 -17.80 0.88
N PHE A 103 -7.30 -17.81 0.79
CA PHE A 103 -6.60 -17.16 -0.32
C PHE A 103 -6.69 -18.03 -1.57
N THR A 104 -6.78 -17.36 -2.72
CA THR A 104 -6.93 -18.05 -4.01
C THR A 104 -5.58 -18.55 -4.53
N THR A 105 -4.51 -17.80 -4.24
CA THR A 105 -3.20 -17.99 -4.88
C THR A 105 -2.05 -18.23 -3.90
N LEU A 106 -2.33 -18.35 -2.60
CA LEU A 106 -1.28 -18.52 -1.59
C LEU A 106 -0.57 -19.87 -1.72
N GLY A 107 0.73 -19.83 -2.03
CA GLY A 107 1.61 -21.02 -1.99
C GLY A 107 2.27 -21.19 -0.60
N ASP A 108 2.88 -22.36 -0.39
CA ASP A 108 3.49 -22.71 0.89
C ASP A 108 4.64 -21.78 1.30
N ASP A 109 5.40 -21.28 0.33
CA ASP A 109 6.57 -20.41 0.47
C ASP A 109 6.26 -18.91 0.26
N TRP A 110 4.99 -18.56 0.03
CA TRP A 110 4.62 -17.17 -0.20
C TRP A 110 4.70 -16.35 1.09
N PRO A 111 5.23 -15.10 1.01
CA PRO A 111 5.17 -14.16 2.12
C PRO A 111 3.72 -13.90 2.53
N LEU A 112 3.46 -14.02 3.82
CA LEU A 112 2.19 -13.69 4.44
C LEU A 112 2.45 -12.78 5.63
N ASP A 113 1.73 -11.67 5.67
CA ASP A 113 1.73 -10.77 6.82
C ASP A 113 0.30 -10.42 7.22
N PHE A 114 0.07 -9.93 8.43
CA PHE A 114 -1.26 -9.59 8.89
C PHE A 114 -1.27 -8.47 9.94
N SER A 115 -2.38 -7.76 10.01
CA SER A 115 -2.67 -6.77 11.04
C SER A 115 -3.89 -7.22 11.85
N PRO A 116 -3.81 -7.34 13.18
CA PRO A 116 -4.97 -7.58 14.03
C PRO A 116 -5.93 -6.39 13.96
N LEU A 117 -7.26 -6.70 13.84
CA LEU A 117 -8.32 -5.70 13.79
C LEU A 117 -9.17 -5.68 15.07
N GLY A 118 -8.94 -6.61 15.99
CA GLY A 118 -9.63 -6.71 17.25
C GLY A 118 -10.08 -8.13 17.58
N THR A 119 -10.55 -8.30 18.80
CA THR A 119 -11.01 -9.59 19.34
C THR A 119 -12.52 -9.59 19.45
N THR A 120 -13.17 -10.67 19.06
CA THR A 120 -14.60 -10.89 19.16
C THR A 120 -15.01 -11.37 20.57
N ALA A 121 -16.30 -11.38 20.87
CA ALA A 121 -16.80 -11.76 22.20
C ALA A 121 -16.49 -13.21 22.60
N ASP A 122 -16.28 -14.09 21.63
CA ASP A 122 -15.88 -15.49 21.83
C ASP A 122 -14.36 -15.69 21.96
N GLY A 123 -13.59 -14.60 21.94
CA GLY A 123 -12.14 -14.62 22.03
C GLY A 123 -11.38 -14.83 20.72
N SER A 124 -12.11 -14.97 19.59
CA SER A 124 -11.48 -15.07 18.26
C SER A 124 -10.86 -13.74 17.85
N THR A 125 -9.79 -13.78 17.08
CA THR A 125 -9.09 -12.56 16.60
C THR A 125 -9.39 -12.34 15.11
N ASN A 126 -9.97 -11.18 14.79
CA ASN A 126 -10.10 -10.74 13.41
C ASN A 126 -8.79 -10.12 12.94
N VAL A 127 -8.36 -10.48 11.75
CA VAL A 127 -7.13 -9.96 11.15
C VAL A 127 -7.38 -9.55 9.69
N LEU A 128 -6.64 -8.56 9.22
CA LEU A 128 -6.47 -8.28 7.81
C LEU A 128 -5.15 -8.91 7.39
N ALA A 129 -5.22 -10.00 6.64
CA ALA A 129 -4.06 -10.73 6.14
C ALA A 129 -3.76 -10.36 4.69
N THR A 130 -2.48 -10.32 4.34
CA THR A 130 -2.00 -10.02 2.99
C THR A 130 -0.94 -10.99 2.55
N THR A 131 -0.93 -11.30 1.26
CA THR A 131 0.14 -12.05 0.59
C THR A 131 0.53 -11.37 -0.72
N ILE A 132 1.77 -11.58 -1.13
CA ILE A 132 2.36 -11.08 -2.37
C ILE A 132 3.04 -12.24 -3.09
N SER A 133 2.95 -12.27 -4.43
CA SER A 133 3.60 -13.33 -5.18
C SER A 133 5.13 -13.23 -5.13
N PRO A 134 5.85 -14.38 -5.12
CA PRO A 134 7.31 -14.39 -5.20
C PRO A 134 7.84 -13.66 -6.44
N GLU A 135 7.11 -13.66 -7.56
CA GLU A 135 7.49 -12.96 -8.80
C GLU A 135 7.57 -11.45 -8.56
N ILE A 136 6.57 -10.86 -7.90
CA ILE A 136 6.56 -9.43 -7.55
C ILE A 136 7.70 -9.11 -6.58
N VAL A 137 7.93 -9.97 -5.59
CA VAL A 137 9.07 -9.79 -4.66
C VAL A 137 10.40 -9.82 -5.42
N ASN A 138 10.56 -10.72 -6.38
CA ASN A 138 11.77 -10.81 -7.20
C ASN A 138 11.93 -9.58 -8.11
N GLN A 139 10.85 -9.07 -8.71
CA GLN A 139 10.89 -7.81 -9.47
C GLN A 139 11.37 -6.64 -8.59
N ILE A 140 10.82 -6.52 -7.38
CA ILE A 140 11.25 -5.47 -6.42
C ILE A 140 12.74 -5.62 -6.10
N ARG A 141 13.21 -6.84 -5.86
CA ARG A 141 14.63 -7.11 -5.61
C ARG A 141 15.51 -6.74 -6.79
N SER A 142 15.08 -7.06 -8.03
CA SER A 142 15.80 -6.67 -9.25
C SER A 142 15.90 -5.16 -9.40
N VAL A 143 14.80 -4.42 -9.19
CA VAL A 143 14.80 -2.93 -9.18
C VAL A 143 15.78 -2.40 -8.15
N CYS A 144 15.69 -2.86 -6.91
CA CYS A 144 16.57 -2.40 -5.82
C CYS A 144 18.04 -2.71 -6.13
N THR A 145 18.35 -3.92 -6.58
CA THR A 145 19.72 -4.34 -6.91
C THR A 145 20.30 -3.47 -8.02
N ALA A 146 19.57 -3.24 -9.10
CA ALA A 146 20.01 -2.40 -10.20
C ALA A 146 20.18 -0.92 -9.78
N ALA A 147 19.41 -0.44 -8.81
CA ALA A 147 19.56 0.89 -8.22
C ALA A 147 20.69 0.98 -7.17
N GLY A 148 21.31 -0.14 -6.79
CA GLY A 148 22.29 -0.19 -5.71
C GLY A 148 21.67 -0.07 -4.31
N LEU A 149 20.39 -0.43 -4.18
CA LEU A 149 19.63 -0.39 -2.94
C LEU A 149 19.36 -1.81 -2.41
N THR A 150 19.00 -1.89 -1.12
CA THR A 150 18.51 -3.12 -0.48
C THR A 150 17.09 -2.87 0.02
N PRO A 151 16.08 -3.64 -0.42
CA PRO A 151 14.73 -3.47 0.10
C PRO A 151 14.68 -3.89 1.57
N SER A 152 14.34 -2.95 2.45
CA SER A 152 14.19 -3.21 3.89
C SER A 152 12.75 -3.52 4.27
N HIS A 153 11.79 -2.83 3.65
CA HIS A 153 10.37 -2.99 3.92
C HIS A 153 9.55 -2.86 2.64
N LEU A 154 8.52 -3.70 2.53
CA LEU A 154 7.43 -3.52 1.58
C LEU A 154 6.24 -2.93 2.34
N VAL A 155 5.69 -1.84 1.85
CA VAL A 155 4.57 -1.14 2.49
C VAL A 155 3.40 -1.09 1.54
N LEU A 156 2.23 -1.49 2.01
CA LEU A 156 1.02 -1.29 1.23
C LEU A 156 0.69 0.20 1.20
N ARG A 157 0.54 0.74 -0.02
CA ARG A 157 0.27 2.17 -0.23
C ARG A 157 -0.92 2.70 0.58
N PRO A 158 -2.10 2.04 0.65
CA PRO A 158 -3.22 2.51 1.47
C PRO A 158 -2.87 2.65 2.97
N PHE A 159 -1.94 1.82 3.46
CA PHE A 159 -1.48 1.90 4.85
C PHE A 159 -0.51 3.06 5.07
N ALA A 160 0.28 3.43 4.04
CA ALA A 160 1.14 4.61 4.09
C ALA A 160 0.30 5.90 4.19
N ALA A 161 -0.77 6.02 3.38
CA ALA A 161 -1.71 7.13 3.45
C ALA A 161 -2.39 7.22 4.83
N ALA A 162 -2.85 6.09 5.39
CA ALA A 162 -3.43 6.02 6.72
C ALA A 162 -2.43 6.43 7.82
N ALA A 163 -1.17 6.00 7.71
CA ALA A 163 -0.11 6.39 8.65
C ALA A 163 0.16 7.89 8.63
N LEU A 164 0.06 8.54 7.46
CA LEU A 164 0.18 9.99 7.33
C LEU A 164 -1.01 10.68 8.03
N LEU A 165 -2.22 10.18 7.86
CA LEU A 165 -3.41 10.72 8.53
C LEU A 165 -3.32 10.61 10.05
N ARG A 166 -2.81 9.50 10.59
CA ARG A 166 -2.63 9.32 12.03
C ARG A 166 -1.81 10.44 12.67
N LYS A 167 -0.88 11.01 11.93
CA LYS A 167 -0.05 12.12 12.41
C LYS A 167 -0.84 13.41 12.63
N HIS A 168 -1.91 13.60 11.86
CA HIS A 168 -2.73 14.81 11.86
C HIS A 168 -4.09 14.63 12.54
N HIS A 169 -4.57 13.40 12.63
CA HIS A 169 -5.87 13.05 13.17
C HIS A 169 -5.71 11.90 14.18
N GLN A 170 -5.81 12.22 15.46
CA GLN A 170 -5.63 11.27 16.57
C GLN A 170 -6.96 10.78 17.17
N ASP A 171 -8.08 11.14 16.55
CA ASP A 171 -9.41 10.72 16.99
C ASP A 171 -9.85 9.40 16.33
N GLU A 172 -10.87 8.75 16.90
CA GLU A 172 -11.43 7.48 16.46
C GLU A 172 -12.50 7.60 15.35
N ARG A 173 -12.48 8.70 14.57
CA ARG A 173 -13.43 8.88 13.48
C ARG A 173 -13.20 7.87 12.37
N CYS A 174 -14.31 7.50 11.74
CA CYS A 174 -14.26 6.69 10.52
C CYS A 174 -14.05 7.59 9.29
N ARG A 175 -12.94 7.41 8.61
CA ARG A 175 -12.56 8.20 7.43
C ARG A 175 -12.34 7.31 6.23
N MET A 176 -12.49 7.88 5.05
CA MET A 176 -12.03 7.27 3.80
C MET A 176 -10.90 8.10 3.21
N THR A 177 -9.80 7.46 2.88
CA THR A 177 -8.79 8.02 1.99
C THR A 177 -9.09 7.61 0.56
N VAL A 178 -8.88 8.52 -0.35
CA VAL A 178 -8.97 8.31 -1.80
C VAL A 178 -7.68 8.80 -2.40
N GLU A 179 -6.90 7.91 -2.98
CA GLU A 179 -5.63 8.22 -3.63
C GLU A 179 -5.75 7.94 -5.12
N LEU A 180 -5.55 8.98 -5.95
CA LEU A 180 -5.63 8.87 -7.40
C LEU A 180 -4.25 8.53 -7.97
N LEU A 181 -4.20 7.50 -8.81
CA LEU A 181 -2.97 6.89 -9.30
C LEU A 181 -3.12 6.52 -10.79
N GLY A 182 -3.07 7.54 -11.62
CA GLY A 182 -3.29 7.34 -13.06
C GLY A 182 -4.67 6.74 -13.35
N GLU A 183 -4.71 5.47 -13.78
CA GLU A 183 -5.96 4.75 -14.08
C GLU A 183 -6.55 4.02 -12.86
N ASP A 184 -5.85 3.94 -11.75
CA ASP A 184 -6.32 3.30 -10.54
C ASP A 184 -6.65 4.34 -9.46
N ALA A 185 -7.51 3.98 -8.52
CA ALA A 185 -7.68 4.71 -7.27
C ALA A 185 -7.66 3.72 -6.09
N ASP A 186 -6.84 4.04 -5.10
CA ASP A 186 -6.85 3.33 -3.82
C ASP A 186 -7.83 4.01 -2.86
N LEU A 187 -8.80 3.22 -2.39
CA LEU A 187 -9.82 3.64 -1.44
C LEU A 187 -9.59 2.89 -0.15
N ALA A 188 -9.32 3.58 0.95
CA ALA A 188 -9.15 2.92 2.23
C ALA A 188 -10.03 3.55 3.30
N VAL A 189 -10.85 2.73 3.96
CA VAL A 189 -11.58 3.16 5.15
C VAL A 189 -10.73 2.91 6.39
N THR A 190 -10.60 3.93 7.21
CA THR A 190 -9.83 3.89 8.46
C THR A 190 -10.74 4.17 9.65
N ILE A 191 -10.43 3.57 10.79
CA ILE A 191 -10.98 3.91 12.11
C ILE A 191 -9.79 4.31 12.96
N GLY A 192 -9.75 5.58 13.35
CA GLY A 192 -8.55 6.10 13.98
C GLY A 192 -7.32 5.86 13.09
N PRO A 193 -6.28 5.17 13.61
CA PRO A 193 -5.05 4.88 12.87
C PRO A 193 -5.12 3.63 11.98
N GLU A 194 -6.16 2.82 12.08
CA GLU A 194 -6.20 1.50 11.49
C GLU A 194 -6.94 1.48 10.15
N VAL A 195 -6.34 0.84 9.16
CA VAL A 195 -7.01 0.55 7.89
C VAL A 195 -7.90 -0.67 8.07
N VAL A 196 -9.20 -0.45 8.00
CA VAL A 196 -10.20 -1.51 8.22
C VAL A 196 -10.87 -1.99 6.94
N TYR A 197 -10.77 -1.25 5.84
CA TYR A 197 -11.33 -1.67 4.55
C TYR A 197 -10.54 -1.04 3.38
N PRO A 198 -9.48 -1.69 2.89
CA PRO A 198 -8.74 -1.24 1.70
C PRO A 198 -9.34 -1.83 0.43
N ARG A 199 -9.42 -1.01 -0.63
CA ARG A 199 -9.91 -1.41 -1.95
C ARG A 199 -9.19 -0.62 -3.04
N THR A 200 -8.78 -1.28 -4.12
CA THR A 200 -8.33 -0.62 -5.35
C THR A 200 -9.40 -0.75 -6.41
N VAL A 201 -9.64 0.31 -7.14
CA VAL A 201 -10.62 0.35 -8.24
C VAL A 201 -9.94 0.91 -9.48
N ARG A 202 -10.29 0.37 -10.64
CA ARG A 202 -9.83 0.90 -11.90
C ARG A 202 -10.82 1.94 -12.40
N LEU A 203 -10.28 3.09 -12.78
CA LEU A 203 -11.00 4.20 -13.39
C LEU A 203 -10.88 4.14 -14.92
N PRO A 204 -11.77 4.81 -15.66
CA PRO A 204 -11.58 5.04 -17.09
C PRO A 204 -10.21 5.65 -17.38
N GLY A 205 -9.59 5.26 -18.52
CA GLY A 205 -8.25 5.72 -18.90
C GLY A 205 -8.10 7.24 -18.93
N ASN A 206 -6.85 7.70 -18.94
CA ASN A 206 -6.54 9.14 -18.91
C ASN A 206 -7.06 9.92 -20.14
N GLU A 207 -7.35 9.23 -21.23
CA GLU A 207 -7.99 9.77 -22.44
C GLU A 207 -9.50 10.02 -22.29
N ALA A 208 -10.13 9.44 -21.27
CA ALA A 208 -11.55 9.67 -21.02
C ALA A 208 -11.81 11.10 -20.50
N PRO A 209 -12.95 11.72 -20.88
CA PRO A 209 -13.31 13.03 -20.37
C PRO A 209 -13.32 13.08 -18.84
N PRO A 210 -12.86 14.20 -18.20
CA PRO A 210 -12.81 14.35 -16.75
C PRO A 210 -14.16 14.06 -16.06
N GLU A 211 -15.28 14.43 -16.68
CA GLU A 211 -16.61 14.19 -16.13
C GLU A 211 -16.95 12.69 -16.05
N VAL A 212 -16.46 11.90 -17.01
CA VAL A 212 -16.65 10.44 -17.04
C VAL A 212 -15.82 9.81 -15.91
N ARG A 213 -14.57 10.21 -15.77
CA ARG A 213 -13.68 9.73 -14.71
C ARG A 213 -14.21 10.11 -13.31
N ASN A 214 -14.61 11.37 -13.13
CA ASN A 214 -15.16 11.85 -11.87
C ASN A 214 -16.45 11.11 -11.49
N ARG A 215 -17.34 10.87 -12.45
CA ARG A 215 -18.56 10.08 -12.21
C ARG A 215 -18.26 8.65 -11.82
N ALA A 216 -17.29 8.01 -12.46
CA ALA A 216 -16.84 6.67 -12.13
C ALA A 216 -16.25 6.63 -10.70
N LEU A 217 -15.36 7.56 -10.36
CA LEU A 217 -14.77 7.68 -9.02
C LEU A 217 -15.84 7.88 -7.94
N ILE A 218 -16.77 8.80 -8.12
CA ILE A 218 -17.88 9.03 -7.19
C ILE A 218 -18.71 7.76 -7.01
N GLY A 219 -18.96 7.02 -8.10
CA GLY A 219 -19.65 5.73 -8.05
C GLY A 219 -18.90 4.70 -7.21
N GLU A 220 -17.57 4.60 -7.37
CA GLU A 220 -16.75 3.68 -6.61
C GLU A 220 -16.64 4.08 -5.13
N ILE A 221 -16.52 5.37 -4.83
CA ILE A 221 -16.56 5.88 -3.45
C ILE A 221 -17.87 5.46 -2.76
N LYS A 222 -19.01 5.69 -3.40
CA LYS A 222 -20.32 5.31 -2.84
C LYS A 222 -20.42 3.80 -2.60
N ARG A 223 -19.99 2.97 -3.56
CA ARG A 223 -19.98 1.50 -3.41
C ARG A 223 -19.08 1.06 -2.27
N THR A 224 -17.92 1.67 -2.15
CA THR A 224 -16.96 1.35 -1.08
C THR A 224 -17.48 1.74 0.30
N ILE A 225 -18.14 2.89 0.43
CA ILE A 225 -18.78 3.32 1.68
C ILE A 225 -19.83 2.30 2.11
N VAL A 226 -20.73 1.90 1.21
CA VAL A 226 -21.78 0.92 1.53
C VAL A 226 -21.18 -0.43 1.93
N ALA A 227 -20.19 -0.92 1.19
CA ALA A 227 -19.53 -2.19 1.49
C ALA A 227 -18.80 -2.16 2.85
N ALA A 228 -18.08 -1.08 3.12
CA ALA A 228 -17.40 -0.89 4.41
C ALA A 228 -18.40 -0.79 5.57
N GLN A 229 -19.49 -0.05 5.42
CA GLN A 229 -20.54 0.06 6.46
C GLN A 229 -21.14 -1.31 6.82
N ASN A 230 -21.41 -2.14 5.83
CA ASN A 230 -21.96 -3.49 6.06
C ASN A 230 -20.95 -4.35 6.84
N GLN A 231 -19.67 -4.25 6.53
CA GLN A 231 -18.61 -5.02 7.20
C GLN A 231 -18.30 -4.48 8.61
N LEU A 232 -18.47 -3.18 8.83
CA LEU A 232 -18.16 -2.49 10.09
C LEU A 232 -19.37 -2.32 11.02
N GLY A 233 -20.38 -3.17 10.88
CA GLY A 233 -21.56 -3.14 11.77
C GLY A 233 -22.38 -1.85 11.69
N GLY A 234 -22.41 -1.19 10.53
CA GLY A 234 -23.17 0.04 10.28
C GLY A 234 -22.41 1.34 10.61
N ARG A 235 -21.14 1.28 11.00
CA ARG A 235 -20.33 2.49 11.26
C ARG A 235 -20.19 3.32 9.98
N ARG A 236 -20.48 4.61 10.08
CA ARG A 236 -20.53 5.50 8.92
C ARG A 236 -19.19 6.20 8.68
N VAL A 237 -18.80 6.32 7.41
CA VAL A 237 -17.70 7.21 7.00
C VAL A 237 -18.13 8.66 7.20
N GLU A 238 -17.38 9.40 8.00
CA GLU A 238 -17.69 10.78 8.39
C GLU A 238 -16.96 11.81 7.52
N THR A 239 -15.80 11.43 6.99
CA THR A 239 -14.95 12.33 6.21
C THR A 239 -14.27 11.54 5.09
N ILE A 240 -14.16 12.18 3.93
CA ILE A 240 -13.37 11.68 2.78
C ILE A 240 -12.19 12.63 2.61
N ILE A 241 -10.99 12.05 2.48
CA ILE A 241 -9.74 12.78 2.27
C ILE A 241 -9.17 12.32 0.94
N LEU A 242 -9.01 13.25 0.02
CA LEU A 242 -8.48 13.01 -1.31
C LEU A 242 -6.98 13.32 -1.34
N PHE A 243 -6.20 12.40 -1.87
CA PHE A 243 -4.79 12.56 -2.21
C PHE A 243 -4.62 12.46 -3.73
N GLY A 244 -3.70 13.22 -4.27
CA GLY A 244 -3.41 13.29 -5.69
C GLY A 244 -3.64 14.68 -6.25
N ASP A 245 -3.15 14.90 -7.46
CA ASP A 245 -3.23 16.16 -8.20
C ASP A 245 -4.56 16.31 -8.93
#